data_6b40bd87fa0966bb0011b424f9dbb530
#
_entry.id   6b40bd87fa0966bb0011b424f9dbb530
#
_cell.length_a   1.000
_cell.length_b   1.000
_cell.length_c   1.000
_cell.angle_alpha   90.00
_cell.angle_beta   90.00
_cell.angle_gamma   90.00
#
_symmetry.space_group_name_H-M   'P 1'
#
loop_
_entity.id
_entity.type
_entity.pdbx_description
1 polymer ?
#
loop_
_entity_poly.entity_id
_entity_poly.type
_entity_poly.pdbx_seq_one_letter_code
_entity_poly.pdbx_strand_id
1 'polypeptide(L)'
;MMDQTCNLYQIQYFLFLLPSKVRMTKNGILCETETGDVYLDPKKTDLGAINFVSHAHSDHLPSKNGGTILSSIETNEISEIRGFKMENHVESIDGFSLIDSGHVLGSKGLLFNDIFYTGDICTRDRGFLKAAKIPLCKTLITECTFGLPEFTFPKIDEIKNQVNQLIADLYSKGIPVILMGYQLGKSQTLTQLFGHWDPLYLHDSIKEMNMLHQKFGVSLKDSIGHSEAQEKGLLDKKPWVMITPVLSAKNKFLQEMKSKYGAITIGFSGWAQSKKFSFGRRADYSVTMSDHCDFNELVDMVVKSGAEQVYTIHGFVDEFASHLNKMGINAQPLLKNSLENWS
;
A
#
# COMPACT_ATOMS: atom_id res chain seq x y z
N MET A 1 -69.69 24.06 16.04
CA MET A 1 -69.13 23.70 14.72
C MET A 1 -67.64 23.53 14.93
N MET A 2 -67.21 22.29 15.05
CA MET A 2 -65.83 21.93 15.30
C MET A 2 -65.14 21.73 13.97
N ASP A 3 -64.04 22.44 13.78
CA ASP A 3 -63.21 22.33 12.63
C ASP A 3 -62.14 21.24 12.89
N GLN A 4 -62.25 20.12 12.19
CA GLN A 4 -61.28 19.03 12.20
C GLN A 4 -60.36 19.23 10.99
N THR A 5 -59.34 20.02 11.11
CA THR A 5 -58.24 20.04 10.15
C THR A 5 -57.28 18.89 10.42
N CYS A 6 -57.37 17.93 9.52
CA CYS A 6 -56.60 16.71 9.46
C CYS A 6 -55.08 16.97 9.35
N ASN A 7 -54.35 16.44 10.32
CA ASN A 7 -52.89 16.47 10.34
C ASN A 7 -52.36 15.30 9.52
N LEU A 8 -52.22 15.52 8.22
CA LEU A 8 -51.62 14.59 7.25
C LEU A 8 -50.31 15.21 6.74
N TYR A 9 -49.23 15.03 7.42
CA TYR A 9 -47.88 15.14 6.87
C TYR A 9 -46.83 14.80 7.95
N GLN A 10 -46.64 13.50 8.22
CA GLN A 10 -45.36 12.91 8.68
C GLN A 10 -45.40 11.41 8.48
N ILE A 11 -45.51 10.98 7.23
CA ILE A 11 -45.03 9.64 6.85
C ILE A 11 -43.54 9.89 6.54
N GLN A 12 -42.75 9.76 7.60
CA GLN A 12 -41.30 9.64 7.49
C GLN A 12 -41.07 8.28 6.81
N TYR A 13 -40.72 8.31 5.53
CA TYR A 13 -40.23 7.15 4.81
C TYR A 13 -38.93 6.70 5.50
N PHE A 14 -39.05 5.78 6.43
CA PHE A 14 -37.98 4.87 6.76
C PHE A 14 -37.81 3.97 5.51
N LEU A 15 -37.07 4.45 4.52
CA LEU A 15 -36.48 3.57 3.56
C LEU A 15 -35.58 2.63 4.37
N PHE A 16 -36.01 1.40 4.53
CA PHE A 16 -35.14 0.31 4.93
C PHE A 16 -34.14 0.15 3.77
N LEU A 17 -33.00 0.84 3.88
CA LEU A 17 -31.87 0.59 3.00
C LEU A 17 -31.56 -0.89 3.10
N LEU A 18 -31.72 -1.63 2.01
CA LEU A 18 -31.27 -3.03 1.96
C LEU A 18 -29.77 -3.03 2.30
N PRO A 19 -29.31 -3.92 3.20
CA PRO A 19 -27.88 -3.92 3.53
C PRO A 19 -27.06 -4.17 2.27
N SER A 20 -26.09 -3.32 2.04
CA SER A 20 -25.14 -3.47 0.91
C SER A 20 -24.52 -4.86 0.97
N LYS A 21 -24.57 -5.61 -0.13
CA LYS A 21 -24.02 -6.96 -0.18
C LYS A 21 -22.57 -6.91 -0.65
N VAL A 22 -21.67 -7.38 0.23
CA VAL A 22 -20.23 -7.48 -0.08
C VAL A 22 -19.90 -8.91 -0.46
N ARG A 23 -19.24 -9.12 -1.59
CA ARG A 23 -18.79 -10.45 -2.02
C ARG A 23 -17.50 -10.43 -2.83
N MET A 24 -16.71 -11.50 -2.73
CA MET A 24 -15.55 -11.72 -3.58
C MET A 24 -15.99 -12.37 -4.90
N THR A 25 -15.61 -11.77 -6.02
CA THR A 25 -15.88 -12.27 -7.38
C THR A 25 -14.57 -12.71 -8.07
N LYS A 26 -14.66 -13.26 -9.27
CA LYS A 26 -13.49 -13.51 -10.13
C LYS A 26 -12.75 -12.22 -10.50
N ASN A 27 -13.48 -11.08 -10.50
CA ASN A 27 -12.96 -9.77 -10.88
C ASN A 27 -12.42 -8.94 -9.70
N GLY A 28 -12.63 -9.35 -8.48
CA GLY A 28 -12.26 -8.63 -7.26
C GLY A 28 -13.45 -8.50 -6.30
N ILE A 29 -13.39 -7.55 -5.40
CA ILE A 29 -14.42 -7.31 -4.40
C ILE A 29 -15.54 -6.49 -5.05
N LEU A 30 -16.77 -6.97 -4.94
CA LEU A 30 -17.98 -6.29 -5.39
C LEU A 30 -18.85 -5.91 -4.20
N CYS A 31 -19.21 -4.64 -4.13
CA CYS A 31 -20.22 -4.10 -3.24
C CYS A 31 -21.46 -3.74 -4.07
N GLU A 32 -22.55 -4.51 -3.91
CA GLU A 32 -23.85 -4.24 -4.51
C GLU A 32 -24.58 -3.23 -3.62
N THR A 33 -24.90 -2.04 -4.12
CA THR A 33 -25.56 -0.97 -3.38
C THR A 33 -26.83 -0.53 -4.10
N GLU A 34 -27.71 0.19 -3.41
CA GLU A 34 -28.92 0.75 -4.04
C GLU A 34 -28.62 1.75 -5.17
N THR A 35 -27.46 2.41 -5.11
CA THR A 35 -27.04 3.41 -6.09
C THR A 35 -26.23 2.83 -7.25
N GLY A 36 -25.95 1.51 -7.22
CA GLY A 36 -25.19 0.79 -8.23
C GLY A 36 -24.05 -0.03 -7.67
N ASP A 37 -23.38 -0.73 -8.54
CA ASP A 37 -22.30 -1.63 -8.21
C ASP A 37 -20.97 -0.88 -8.05
N VAL A 38 -20.17 -1.27 -7.05
CA VAL A 38 -18.84 -0.73 -6.78
C VAL A 38 -17.84 -1.87 -6.73
N TYR A 39 -16.89 -1.88 -7.64
CA TYR A 39 -15.74 -2.78 -7.59
C TYR A 39 -14.57 -2.11 -6.86
N LEU A 40 -13.95 -2.84 -5.95
CA LEU A 40 -12.79 -2.41 -5.16
C LEU A 40 -11.56 -3.17 -5.67
N ASP A 41 -10.56 -2.44 -6.17
CA ASP A 41 -9.35 -2.95 -6.82
C ASP A 41 -9.63 -4.09 -7.82
N PRO A 42 -10.46 -3.84 -8.85
CA PRO A 42 -10.88 -4.88 -9.77
C PRO A 42 -9.73 -5.31 -10.68
N LYS A 43 -9.67 -6.59 -11.03
CA LYS A 43 -8.72 -7.12 -12.03
C LYS A 43 -8.98 -6.59 -13.44
N LYS A 44 -10.21 -6.24 -13.71
CA LYS A 44 -10.68 -5.57 -14.93
C LYS A 44 -11.78 -4.60 -14.55
N THR A 45 -11.74 -3.41 -15.09
CA THR A 45 -12.83 -2.44 -14.85
C THR A 45 -14.13 -2.90 -15.50
N ASP A 46 -15.25 -2.61 -14.86
CA ASP A 46 -16.60 -2.87 -15.35
C ASP A 46 -17.23 -1.58 -15.89
N LEU A 47 -17.94 -1.67 -17.02
CA LEU A 47 -18.54 -0.52 -17.70
C LEU A 47 -19.76 0.05 -16.95
N GLY A 48 -20.49 -0.80 -16.26
CA GLY A 48 -21.74 -0.46 -15.56
C GLY A 48 -21.55 -0.12 -14.08
N ALA A 49 -20.32 -0.17 -13.58
CA ALA A 49 -20.01 0.01 -12.17
C ALA A 49 -18.99 1.13 -11.95
N ILE A 50 -18.90 1.60 -10.69
CA ILE A 50 -17.79 2.41 -10.24
C ILE A 50 -16.63 1.46 -9.90
N ASN A 51 -15.45 1.74 -10.49
CA ASN A 51 -14.25 0.96 -10.25
C ASN A 51 -13.29 1.78 -9.39
N PHE A 52 -13.14 1.43 -8.13
CA PHE A 52 -12.19 2.10 -7.25
C PHE A 52 -10.82 1.42 -7.33
N VAL A 53 -9.76 2.22 -7.52
CA VAL A 53 -8.36 1.81 -7.47
C VAL A 53 -7.69 2.49 -6.30
N SER A 54 -7.31 1.70 -5.30
CA SER A 54 -6.79 2.20 -4.03
C SER A 54 -5.40 2.82 -4.14
N HIS A 55 -4.50 2.21 -4.90
CA HIS A 55 -3.13 2.66 -5.12
C HIS A 55 -2.47 2.00 -6.33
N ALA A 56 -1.26 2.45 -6.69
CA ALA A 56 -0.63 2.05 -7.95
C ALA A 56 0.35 0.87 -7.83
N HIS A 57 0.23 -0.03 -6.85
CA HIS A 57 0.91 -1.33 -6.93
C HIS A 57 0.26 -2.21 -7.98
N SER A 58 1.05 -3.03 -8.68
CA SER A 58 0.61 -3.78 -9.87
C SER A 58 -0.49 -4.79 -9.63
N ASP A 59 -0.61 -5.29 -8.42
CA ASP A 59 -1.64 -6.24 -7.98
C ASP A 59 -2.99 -5.58 -7.67
N HIS A 60 -3.02 -4.24 -7.55
CA HIS A 60 -4.23 -3.42 -7.39
C HIS A 60 -4.65 -2.71 -8.69
N LEU A 61 -3.81 -2.73 -9.72
CA LEU A 61 -4.14 -2.12 -11.01
C LEU A 61 -4.91 -3.09 -11.91
N PRO A 62 -6.01 -2.64 -12.54
CA PRO A 62 -6.78 -3.47 -13.45
C PRO A 62 -5.99 -3.76 -14.73
N SER A 63 -6.14 -4.96 -15.28
CA SER A 63 -5.46 -5.35 -16.54
C SER A 63 -6.13 -4.82 -17.81
N LYS A 64 -7.35 -4.27 -17.69
CA LYS A 64 -8.13 -3.69 -18.80
C LYS A 64 -8.93 -2.51 -18.29
N ASN A 65 -9.00 -1.47 -19.12
CA ASN A 65 -9.81 -0.28 -18.93
C ASN A 65 -11.24 -0.45 -19.44
N GLY A 66 -12.15 0.26 -18.82
CA GLY A 66 -13.55 0.41 -19.17
C GLY A 66 -14.33 0.96 -17.98
N GLY A 67 -15.38 1.76 -18.21
CA GLY A 67 -16.13 2.40 -17.14
C GLY A 67 -15.37 3.48 -16.38
N THR A 68 -16.01 4.02 -15.35
CA THR A 68 -15.44 5.08 -14.51
C THR A 68 -14.46 4.50 -13.50
N ILE A 69 -13.26 5.07 -13.39
CA ILE A 69 -12.23 4.70 -12.42
C ILE A 69 -12.08 5.84 -11.42
N LEU A 70 -12.39 5.57 -10.15
CA LEU A 70 -12.20 6.48 -9.04
C LEU A 70 -10.85 6.18 -8.37
N SER A 71 -9.95 7.15 -8.32
CA SER A 71 -8.69 7.08 -7.58
C SER A 71 -8.12 8.48 -7.33
N SER A 72 -7.04 8.60 -6.56
CA SER A 72 -6.31 9.87 -6.45
C SER A 72 -5.55 10.19 -7.74
N ILE A 73 -5.25 11.48 -7.95
CA ILE A 73 -4.44 11.92 -9.10
C ILE A 73 -3.03 11.32 -9.04
N GLU A 74 -2.44 11.20 -7.85
CA GLU A 74 -1.12 10.59 -7.66
C GLU A 74 -1.15 9.11 -8.08
N THR A 75 -2.20 8.36 -7.70
CA THR A 75 -2.36 6.96 -8.10
C THR A 75 -2.47 6.85 -9.63
N ASN A 76 -3.23 7.74 -10.28
CA ASN A 76 -3.36 7.77 -11.73
C ASN A 76 -2.02 8.02 -12.42
N GLU A 77 -1.28 9.07 -12.04
CA GLU A 77 0.01 9.40 -12.66
C GLU A 77 1.10 8.33 -12.40
N ILE A 78 1.12 7.77 -11.18
CA ILE A 78 2.05 6.66 -10.88
C ILE A 78 1.72 5.44 -11.72
N SER A 79 0.43 5.12 -11.91
CA SER A 79 0.00 3.99 -12.75
C SER A 79 0.45 4.14 -14.20
N GLU A 80 0.45 5.36 -14.73
CA GLU A 80 0.89 5.65 -16.11
C GLU A 80 2.40 5.37 -16.29
N ILE A 81 3.26 5.81 -15.35
CA ILE A 81 4.69 5.47 -15.36
C ILE A 81 4.91 3.96 -15.27
N ARG A 82 4.04 3.24 -14.58
CA ARG A 82 4.07 1.78 -14.46
C ARG A 82 3.47 1.05 -15.68
N GLY A 83 3.13 1.81 -16.74
CA GLY A 83 2.60 1.28 -18.00
C GLY A 83 1.10 1.02 -18.01
N PHE A 84 0.36 1.53 -17.01
CA PHE A 84 -1.09 1.41 -16.95
C PHE A 84 -1.75 2.79 -16.96
N LYS A 85 -2.46 3.11 -18.05
CA LYS A 85 -3.19 4.37 -18.20
C LYS A 85 -4.67 4.17 -17.86
N MET A 86 -5.18 4.96 -16.89
CA MET A 86 -6.60 4.98 -16.54
C MET A 86 -7.36 5.92 -17.48
N GLU A 87 -8.20 5.39 -18.39
CA GLU A 87 -8.83 6.22 -19.44
C GLU A 87 -9.97 7.07 -18.87
N ASN A 88 -10.86 6.59 -18.09
CA ASN A 88 -12.00 7.34 -17.53
C ASN A 88 -11.78 7.64 -16.03
N HIS A 89 -10.62 8.21 -15.71
CA HIS A 89 -10.25 8.56 -14.34
C HIS A 89 -11.05 9.75 -13.83
N VAL A 90 -11.51 9.65 -12.60
CA VAL A 90 -12.11 10.74 -11.80
C VAL A 90 -11.54 10.72 -10.37
N GLU A 91 -11.42 11.90 -9.77
CA GLU A 91 -10.87 12.05 -8.42
C GLU A 91 -11.97 12.13 -7.33
N SER A 92 -13.22 12.31 -7.74
CA SER A 92 -14.35 12.41 -6.82
C SER A 92 -15.65 11.96 -7.47
N ILE A 93 -16.52 11.35 -6.69
CA ILE A 93 -17.90 11.01 -7.02
C ILE A 93 -18.73 11.32 -5.77
N ASP A 94 -19.91 11.93 -5.95
CA ASP A 94 -20.80 12.23 -4.83
C ASP A 94 -21.18 10.96 -4.05
N GLY A 95 -21.11 11.02 -2.72
CA GLY A 95 -21.36 9.88 -1.84
C GLY A 95 -20.14 8.98 -1.59
N PHE A 96 -18.98 9.25 -2.23
CA PHE A 96 -17.73 8.51 -2.06
C PHE A 96 -16.66 9.41 -1.45
N SER A 97 -16.04 8.97 -0.37
CA SER A 97 -14.95 9.69 0.30
C SER A 97 -13.64 8.93 0.21
N LEU A 98 -12.64 9.55 -0.44
CA LEU A 98 -11.27 9.04 -0.48
C LEU A 98 -10.54 9.41 0.81
N ILE A 99 -10.09 8.41 1.57
CA ILE A 99 -9.40 8.55 2.84
C ILE A 99 -7.95 8.12 2.68
N ASP A 100 -6.98 8.94 3.10
CA ASP A 100 -5.56 8.57 3.03
C ASP A 100 -5.30 7.26 3.78
N SER A 101 -4.78 6.25 3.08
CA SER A 101 -4.48 4.95 3.68
C SER A 101 -3.07 4.87 4.27
N GLY A 102 -2.24 5.87 4.03
CA GLY A 102 -0.87 5.96 4.58
C GLY A 102 0.12 4.93 4.03
N HIS A 103 -0.27 4.13 3.05
CA HIS A 103 0.56 3.04 2.51
C HIS A 103 1.66 3.55 1.56
N VAL A 104 1.29 4.19 0.47
CA VAL A 104 2.22 4.84 -0.49
C VAL A 104 1.67 6.20 -0.92
N LEU A 105 2.42 6.99 -1.69
CA LEU A 105 1.94 8.25 -2.23
C LEU A 105 0.65 8.03 -3.04
N GLY A 106 -0.38 8.81 -2.72
CA GLY A 106 -1.68 8.76 -3.37
C GLY A 106 -2.58 7.59 -2.94
N SER A 107 -2.10 6.66 -2.11
CA SER A 107 -2.93 5.54 -1.65
C SER A 107 -4.14 6.01 -0.84
N LYS A 108 -5.32 5.49 -1.18
CA LYS A 108 -6.61 5.82 -0.55
C LYS A 108 -7.35 4.55 -0.12
N GLY A 109 -8.05 4.64 1.00
CA GLY A 109 -9.22 3.82 1.27
C GLY A 109 -10.48 4.51 0.76
N LEU A 110 -11.58 3.79 0.64
CA LEU A 110 -12.86 4.28 0.16
C LEU A 110 -13.96 4.12 1.22
N LEU A 111 -14.59 5.23 1.60
CA LEU A 111 -15.77 5.25 2.47
C LEU A 111 -17.01 5.61 1.66
N PHE A 112 -18.03 4.76 1.68
CA PHE A 112 -19.34 4.95 1.03
C PHE A 112 -20.39 4.07 1.72
N ASN A 113 -21.63 4.52 1.83
CA ASN A 113 -22.76 3.76 2.41
C ASN A 113 -22.42 3.00 3.71
N ASP A 114 -21.73 3.65 4.65
CA ASP A 114 -21.23 3.05 5.91
C ASP A 114 -20.25 1.86 5.71
N ILE A 115 -19.73 1.64 4.49
CA ILE A 115 -18.68 0.67 4.17
C ILE A 115 -17.36 1.41 4.06
N PHE A 116 -16.33 0.93 4.76
CA PHE A 116 -14.96 1.40 4.57
C PHE A 116 -14.08 0.26 4.05
N TYR A 117 -13.51 0.48 2.87
CA TYR A 117 -12.47 -0.37 2.28
C TYR A 117 -11.12 0.30 2.48
N THR A 118 -10.19 -0.38 3.12
CA THR A 118 -8.88 0.20 3.45
C THR A 118 -7.92 0.30 2.27
N GLY A 119 -8.06 -0.55 1.23
CA GLY A 119 -6.92 -0.90 0.39
C GLY A 119 -5.78 -1.43 1.27
N ASP A 120 -4.55 -1.29 0.82
CA ASP A 120 -3.37 -1.48 1.67
C ASP A 120 -3.22 -0.27 2.60
N ILE A 121 -2.94 -0.52 3.88
CA ILE A 121 -3.04 0.51 4.92
C ILE A 121 -1.86 0.53 5.88
N CYS A 122 -1.50 1.73 6.35
CA CYS A 122 -0.52 1.94 7.41
C CYS A 122 -0.96 3.06 8.36
N THR A 123 -1.06 2.76 9.65
CA THR A 123 -1.53 3.69 10.68
C THR A 123 -0.40 4.33 11.50
N ARG A 124 0.85 4.28 10.99
CA ARG A 124 2.01 4.98 11.57
C ARG A 124 2.64 5.95 10.59
N ASP A 125 3.17 7.05 11.11
CA ASP A 125 3.95 8.00 10.31
C ASP A 125 5.26 7.35 9.83
N ARG A 126 5.58 7.54 8.54
CA ARG A 126 6.81 7.05 7.91
C ARG A 126 7.38 8.11 6.97
N GLY A 127 8.21 8.97 7.49
CA GLY A 127 8.79 10.06 6.73
C GLY A 127 7.71 11.00 6.17
N PHE A 128 7.60 11.13 4.85
CA PHE A 128 6.58 11.96 4.19
C PHE A 128 5.17 11.35 4.24
N LEU A 129 5.05 10.04 4.46
CA LEU A 129 3.77 9.34 4.55
C LEU A 129 3.19 9.49 5.96
N LYS A 130 1.98 10.01 6.04
CA LYS A 130 1.25 10.18 7.29
C LYS A 130 0.40 8.95 7.59
N ALA A 131 0.23 8.70 8.89
CA ALA A 131 -0.66 7.65 9.39
C ALA A 131 -2.07 7.80 8.82
N ALA A 132 -2.68 6.68 8.41
CA ALA A 132 -4.07 6.64 8.00
C ALA A 132 -4.99 7.11 9.13
N LYS A 133 -6.02 7.89 8.78
CA LYS A 133 -7.12 8.24 9.69
C LYS A 133 -8.26 7.28 9.45
N ILE A 134 -8.66 6.57 10.49
CA ILE A 134 -9.70 5.54 10.37
C ILE A 134 -11.08 6.18 10.57
N PRO A 135 -11.95 6.18 9.56
CA PRO A 135 -13.32 6.66 9.71
C PRO A 135 -14.17 5.64 10.49
N LEU A 136 -15.23 6.12 11.11
CA LEU A 136 -16.27 5.24 11.64
C LEU A 136 -17.04 4.62 10.47
N CYS A 137 -17.35 3.32 10.57
CA CYS A 137 -18.13 2.61 9.56
C CYS A 137 -18.93 1.46 10.20
N LYS A 138 -19.96 0.96 9.52
CA LYS A 138 -20.66 -0.26 9.95
C LYS A 138 -20.01 -1.53 9.40
N THR A 139 -19.49 -1.45 8.19
CA THR A 139 -18.77 -2.55 7.53
C THR A 139 -17.36 -2.12 7.19
N LEU A 140 -16.38 -2.88 7.68
CA LEU A 140 -14.98 -2.70 7.36
C LEU A 140 -14.50 -3.84 6.46
N ILE A 141 -13.87 -3.49 5.33
CA ILE A 141 -13.17 -4.44 4.45
C ILE A 141 -11.68 -4.08 4.54
N THR A 142 -10.87 -4.95 5.13
CA THR A 142 -9.47 -4.64 5.43
C THR A 142 -8.50 -5.72 5.01
N GLU A 143 -7.32 -5.27 4.54
CA GLU A 143 -6.16 -6.15 4.42
C GLU A 143 -5.74 -6.72 5.78
N CYS A 144 -5.05 -7.85 5.76
CA CYS A 144 -4.39 -8.44 6.93
C CYS A 144 -3.08 -9.14 6.52
N THR A 145 -2.27 -8.44 5.71
CA THR A 145 -0.97 -8.92 5.21
C THR A 145 -0.08 -9.42 6.36
N PHE A 146 -0.09 -8.73 7.48
CA PHE A 146 0.63 -9.10 8.69
C PHE A 146 -0.31 -9.41 9.86
N GLY A 147 -1.41 -10.10 9.58
CA GLY A 147 -2.49 -10.44 10.52
C GLY A 147 -2.17 -11.55 11.54
N LEU A 148 -0.89 -11.84 11.80
CA LEU A 148 -0.46 -12.78 12.86
C LEU A 148 0.27 -12.03 13.98
N PRO A 149 0.09 -12.44 15.26
CA PRO A 149 0.71 -11.78 16.42
C PRO A 149 2.24 -11.72 16.38
N GLU A 150 2.89 -12.59 15.59
CA GLU A 150 4.35 -12.58 15.42
C GLU A 150 4.87 -11.39 14.63
N PHE A 151 4.02 -10.71 13.86
CA PHE A 151 4.40 -9.54 13.07
C PHE A 151 4.18 -8.26 13.86
N THR A 152 5.21 -7.83 14.56
CA THR A 152 5.30 -6.51 15.20
C THR A 152 6.52 -5.79 14.65
N PHE A 153 6.39 -4.51 14.31
CA PHE A 153 7.46 -3.80 13.63
C PHE A 153 8.16 -2.79 14.55
N PRO A 154 9.49 -2.67 14.44
CA PRO A 154 10.25 -1.67 15.19
C PRO A 154 9.88 -0.26 14.70
N LYS A 155 10.10 0.73 15.56
CA LYS A 155 9.90 2.14 15.20
C LYS A 155 10.86 2.57 14.10
N ILE A 156 10.41 3.48 13.23
CA ILE A 156 11.21 3.94 12.08
C ILE A 156 12.55 4.55 12.50
N ASP A 157 12.61 5.26 13.64
CA ASP A 157 13.84 5.86 14.14
C ASP A 157 14.83 4.80 14.63
N GLU A 158 14.37 3.70 15.21
CA GLU A 158 15.21 2.57 15.60
C GLU A 158 15.84 1.92 14.37
N ILE A 159 15.03 1.69 13.32
CA ILE A 159 15.51 1.17 12.03
C ILE A 159 16.55 2.12 11.44
N LYS A 160 16.24 3.43 11.39
CA LYS A 160 17.13 4.46 10.84
C LYS A 160 18.48 4.47 11.55
N ASN A 161 18.49 4.43 12.86
CA ASN A 161 19.72 4.44 13.66
C ASN A 161 20.55 3.17 13.45
N GLN A 162 19.92 1.99 13.48
CA GLN A 162 20.58 0.72 13.23
C GLN A 162 21.22 0.65 11.84
N VAL A 163 20.47 1.07 10.82
CA VAL A 163 20.96 1.04 9.43
C VAL A 163 22.06 2.07 9.21
N ASN A 164 21.96 3.28 9.78
CA ASN A 164 23.01 4.29 9.69
C ASN A 164 24.32 3.78 10.32
N GLN A 165 24.27 3.09 11.46
CA GLN A 165 25.45 2.49 12.07
C GLN A 165 26.07 1.43 11.16
N LEU A 166 25.27 0.55 10.57
CA LEU A 166 25.74 -0.46 9.63
C LEU A 166 26.38 0.17 8.38
N ILE A 167 25.75 1.21 7.82
CA ILE A 167 26.32 1.95 6.68
C ILE A 167 27.65 2.61 7.07
N ALA A 168 27.73 3.27 8.24
CA ALA A 168 28.95 3.91 8.72
C ALA A 168 30.09 2.90 8.87
N ASP A 169 29.82 1.73 9.41
CA ASP A 169 30.81 0.65 9.60
C ASP A 169 31.34 0.11 8.25
N LEU A 170 30.47 -0.01 7.25
CA LEU A 170 30.86 -0.42 5.89
C LEU A 170 31.62 0.70 5.16
N TYR A 171 31.14 1.93 5.29
CA TYR A 171 31.69 3.12 4.67
C TYR A 171 33.13 3.40 5.14
N SER A 172 33.41 3.22 6.44
CA SER A 172 34.76 3.38 7.00
C SER A 172 35.78 2.40 6.43
N LYS A 173 35.30 1.27 5.87
CA LYS A 173 36.11 0.24 5.21
C LYS A 173 36.15 0.42 3.69
N GLY A 174 35.61 1.53 3.14
CA GLY A 174 35.55 1.78 1.71
C GLY A 174 34.57 0.87 0.95
N ILE A 175 33.61 0.27 1.63
CA ILE A 175 32.65 -0.68 1.07
C ILE A 175 31.36 0.04 0.65
N PRO A 176 30.99 -0.02 -0.66
CA PRO A 176 29.71 0.52 -1.13
C PRO A 176 28.52 -0.25 -0.59
N VAL A 177 27.41 0.46 -0.37
CA VAL A 177 26.17 -0.11 0.19
C VAL A 177 25.00 0.08 -0.76
N ILE A 178 24.25 -0.99 -1.00
CA ILE A 178 23.02 -0.98 -1.79
C ILE A 178 21.83 -1.21 -0.86
N LEU A 179 20.92 -0.23 -0.79
CA LEU A 179 19.65 -0.33 -0.06
C LEU A 179 18.58 -0.77 -1.03
N MET A 180 17.92 -1.91 -0.75
CA MET A 180 16.91 -2.50 -1.63
C MET A 180 15.51 -2.38 -1.03
N GLY A 181 14.60 -1.67 -1.72
CA GLY A 181 13.18 -1.53 -1.37
C GLY A 181 12.27 -1.72 -2.58
N TYR A 182 10.96 -1.89 -2.38
CA TYR A 182 10.02 -1.87 -3.50
C TYR A 182 10.11 -0.52 -4.24
N GLN A 183 9.99 -0.57 -5.58
CA GLN A 183 10.15 0.60 -6.45
C GLN A 183 9.21 1.75 -6.06
N LEU A 184 7.95 1.45 -5.74
CA LEU A 184 6.98 2.42 -5.25
C LEU A 184 6.86 2.31 -3.72
N GLY A 185 6.94 3.44 -3.04
CA GLY A 185 6.75 3.61 -1.59
C GLY A 185 8.06 3.42 -0.81
N LYS A 186 8.54 2.20 -0.67
CA LYS A 186 9.71 1.88 0.16
C LYS A 186 10.98 2.57 -0.29
N SER A 187 11.29 2.58 -1.58
CA SER A 187 12.50 3.24 -2.09
C SER A 187 12.49 4.75 -1.87
N GLN A 188 11.34 5.41 -1.93
CA GLN A 188 11.21 6.83 -1.62
C GLN A 188 11.40 7.09 -0.12
N THR A 189 10.84 6.24 0.73
CA THR A 189 11.09 6.29 2.18
C THR A 189 12.59 6.09 2.48
N LEU A 190 13.26 5.14 1.81
CA LEU A 190 14.71 4.95 1.94
C LEU A 190 15.49 6.18 1.47
N THR A 191 15.08 6.80 0.34
CA THR A 191 15.72 8.04 -0.14
C THR A 191 15.60 9.16 0.90
N GLN A 192 14.44 9.30 1.54
CA GLN A 192 14.26 10.32 2.57
C GLN A 192 15.07 10.03 3.84
N LEU A 193 15.06 8.78 4.32
CA LEU A 193 15.74 8.40 5.55
C LEU A 193 17.26 8.42 5.45
N PHE A 194 17.81 8.03 4.27
CA PHE A 194 19.24 7.84 4.04
C PHE A 194 19.84 8.80 3.02
N GLY A 195 19.06 9.79 2.58
CA GLY A 195 19.50 10.81 1.62
C GLY A 195 20.68 11.68 2.07
N HIS A 196 21.01 11.69 3.37
CA HIS A 196 22.15 12.43 3.91
C HIS A 196 23.52 11.80 3.60
N TRP A 197 23.54 10.50 3.19
CA TRP A 197 24.77 9.86 2.74
C TRP A 197 25.22 10.44 1.39
N ASP A 198 26.54 10.64 1.24
CA ASP A 198 27.14 11.22 0.04
C ASP A 198 28.45 10.49 -0.33
N PRO A 199 28.63 10.05 -1.60
CA PRO A 199 27.67 10.16 -2.69
C PRO A 199 26.49 9.16 -2.56
N LEU A 200 25.27 9.63 -2.94
CA LEU A 200 24.09 8.81 -3.07
C LEU A 200 23.73 8.66 -4.55
N TYR A 201 23.56 7.43 -5.00
CA TYR A 201 23.08 7.10 -6.34
C TYR A 201 21.72 6.42 -6.28
N LEU A 202 20.95 6.51 -7.36
CA LEU A 202 19.66 5.86 -7.50
C LEU A 202 19.69 4.92 -8.71
N HIS A 203 19.10 3.75 -8.58
CA HIS A 203 18.74 2.99 -9.76
C HIS A 203 17.81 3.86 -10.64
N ASP A 204 17.96 3.82 -11.97
CA ASP A 204 17.27 4.79 -12.85
C ASP A 204 15.76 4.74 -12.68
N SER A 205 15.19 3.55 -12.48
CA SER A 205 13.74 3.39 -12.20
C SER A 205 13.30 3.98 -10.86
N ILE A 206 14.22 4.11 -9.88
CA ILE A 206 13.94 4.79 -8.62
C ILE A 206 14.05 6.31 -8.80
N LYS A 207 15.02 6.77 -9.60
CA LYS A 207 15.16 8.20 -9.93
C LYS A 207 13.88 8.72 -10.59
N GLU A 208 13.36 8.01 -11.58
CA GLU A 208 12.10 8.35 -12.26
C GLU A 208 10.92 8.44 -11.28
N MET A 209 10.78 7.45 -10.42
CA MET A 209 9.72 7.43 -9.41
C MET A 209 9.89 8.55 -8.36
N ASN A 210 11.13 8.87 -7.97
CA ASN A 210 11.43 9.98 -7.06
C ASN A 210 11.07 11.34 -7.68
N MET A 211 11.35 11.54 -8.97
CA MET A 211 10.98 12.77 -9.69
C MET A 211 9.45 12.97 -9.68
N LEU A 212 8.68 11.89 -9.85
CA LEU A 212 7.23 11.98 -9.74
C LEU A 212 6.78 12.34 -8.30
N HIS A 213 7.39 11.75 -7.29
CA HIS A 213 7.11 12.12 -5.89
C HIS A 213 7.43 13.59 -5.62
N GLN A 214 8.54 14.11 -6.16
CA GLN A 214 8.91 15.53 -6.05
C GLN A 214 7.90 16.44 -6.75
N LYS A 215 7.36 16.04 -7.91
CA LYS A 215 6.25 16.75 -8.59
C LYS A 215 5.03 16.94 -7.67
N PHE A 216 4.74 15.96 -6.81
CA PHE A 216 3.69 16.02 -5.80
C PHE A 216 4.15 16.62 -4.46
N GLY A 217 5.26 17.33 -4.45
CA GLY A 217 5.73 18.10 -3.28
C GLY A 217 6.48 17.30 -2.22
N VAL A 218 6.82 16.03 -2.49
CA VAL A 218 7.62 15.23 -1.56
C VAL A 218 9.09 15.69 -1.62
N SER A 219 9.64 16.12 -0.49
CA SER A 219 11.06 16.52 -0.42
C SER A 219 11.97 15.29 -0.37
N LEU A 220 12.61 15.01 -1.49
CA LEU A 220 13.61 13.94 -1.64
C LEU A 220 14.95 14.55 -2.11
N LYS A 221 16.09 13.97 -1.67
CA LYS A 221 17.40 14.38 -2.17
C LYS A 221 17.45 14.13 -3.68
N ASP A 222 17.82 15.16 -4.44
CA ASP A 222 18.14 14.99 -5.84
C ASP A 222 19.47 14.23 -5.96
N SER A 223 19.46 13.16 -6.75
CA SER A 223 20.59 12.26 -6.91
C SER A 223 20.66 11.75 -8.34
N ILE A 224 21.86 11.50 -8.83
CA ILE A 224 22.06 10.99 -10.20
C ILE A 224 21.71 9.51 -10.29
N GLY A 225 21.25 9.11 -11.48
CA GLY A 225 20.97 7.72 -11.79
C GLY A 225 22.24 6.88 -11.89
N HIS A 226 22.11 5.59 -11.71
CA HIS A 226 23.27 4.68 -11.77
C HIS A 226 23.92 4.65 -13.17
N SER A 227 23.13 4.73 -14.25
CA SER A 227 23.67 4.75 -15.62
C SER A 227 24.56 5.98 -15.84
N GLU A 228 24.12 7.17 -15.44
CA GLU A 228 24.89 8.40 -15.50
C GLU A 228 26.15 8.33 -14.62
N ALA A 229 26.02 7.77 -13.41
CA ALA A 229 27.15 7.59 -12.49
C ALA A 229 28.19 6.63 -13.07
N GLN A 230 27.78 5.60 -13.77
CA GLN A 230 28.66 4.63 -14.44
C GLN A 230 29.38 5.25 -15.62
N GLU A 231 28.66 5.97 -16.49
CA GLU A 231 29.27 6.69 -17.65
C GLU A 231 30.34 7.69 -17.21
N LYS A 232 30.12 8.40 -16.11
CA LYS A 232 31.06 9.38 -15.54
C LYS A 232 32.15 8.76 -14.69
N GLY A 233 32.23 7.43 -14.58
CA GLY A 233 33.21 6.72 -13.76
C GLY A 233 33.13 7.02 -12.25
N LEU A 234 32.00 7.51 -11.78
CA LEU A 234 31.81 7.92 -10.38
C LEU A 234 31.70 6.70 -9.43
N LEU A 235 31.22 5.57 -9.93
CA LEU A 235 31.10 4.33 -9.12
C LEU A 235 32.49 3.73 -8.78
N ASP A 236 33.55 4.09 -9.49
CA ASP A 236 34.93 3.68 -9.17
C ASP A 236 35.48 4.42 -7.93
N LYS A 237 34.87 5.56 -7.56
CA LYS A 237 35.25 6.37 -6.39
C LYS A 237 34.40 5.90 -5.17
N LYS A 238 34.90 4.87 -4.50
CA LYS A 238 34.23 4.30 -3.28
C LYS A 238 34.61 5.09 -2.02
N PRO A 239 33.79 4.98 -0.94
CA PRO A 239 32.49 4.30 -0.87
C PRO A 239 31.36 5.16 -1.42
N TRP A 240 30.18 4.54 -1.63
CA TRP A 240 28.93 5.19 -2.01
C TRP A 240 27.72 4.41 -1.46
N VAL A 241 26.58 5.07 -1.40
CA VAL A 241 25.26 4.43 -1.13
C VAL A 241 24.45 4.46 -2.41
N MET A 242 23.72 3.39 -2.69
CA MET A 242 22.80 3.33 -3.81
C MET A 242 21.45 2.76 -3.37
N ILE A 243 20.34 3.34 -3.85
CA ILE A 243 19.00 2.82 -3.62
C ILE A 243 18.51 2.14 -4.90
N THR A 244 18.03 0.88 -4.76
CA THR A 244 17.58 0.08 -5.89
C THR A 244 16.23 -0.58 -5.58
N PRO A 245 15.45 -0.99 -6.63
CA PRO A 245 14.33 -1.89 -6.39
C PRO A 245 14.81 -3.21 -5.79
N VAL A 246 13.88 -4.00 -5.23
CA VAL A 246 14.19 -5.36 -4.78
C VAL A 246 14.55 -6.19 -6.00
N LEU A 247 15.81 -6.60 -6.09
CA LEU A 247 16.35 -7.42 -7.17
C LEU A 247 16.64 -8.83 -6.68
N SER A 248 16.53 -9.80 -7.58
CA SER A 248 16.96 -11.17 -7.26
C SER A 248 18.49 -11.25 -7.21
N ALA A 249 19.04 -12.19 -6.44
CA ALA A 249 20.49 -12.43 -6.38
C ALA A 249 21.09 -12.82 -7.75
N LYS A 250 20.26 -13.28 -8.71
CA LYS A 250 20.65 -13.62 -10.09
C LYS A 250 20.58 -12.43 -11.05
N ASN A 251 20.13 -11.25 -10.60
CA ASN A 251 20.05 -10.06 -11.43
C ASN A 251 21.46 -9.60 -11.84
N LYS A 252 21.68 -9.41 -13.14
CA LYS A 252 23.00 -9.09 -13.70
C LYS A 252 23.58 -7.77 -13.13
N PHE A 253 22.74 -6.75 -12.99
CA PHE A 253 23.18 -5.48 -12.40
C PHE A 253 23.69 -5.69 -10.96
N LEU A 254 22.94 -6.42 -10.12
CA LEU A 254 23.34 -6.66 -8.75
C LEU A 254 24.63 -7.49 -8.66
N GLN A 255 24.79 -8.50 -9.55
CA GLN A 255 26.02 -9.28 -9.65
C GLN A 255 27.22 -8.42 -10.06
N GLU A 256 27.04 -7.50 -11.01
CA GLU A 256 28.06 -6.55 -11.41
C GLU A 256 28.48 -5.63 -10.25
N MET A 257 27.51 -5.04 -9.54
CA MET A 257 27.79 -4.19 -8.38
C MET A 257 28.58 -4.92 -7.30
N LYS A 258 28.25 -6.18 -7.05
CA LYS A 258 28.96 -7.02 -6.07
C LYS A 258 30.36 -7.43 -6.56
N SER A 259 30.48 -7.92 -7.78
CA SER A 259 31.74 -8.44 -8.29
C SER A 259 32.78 -7.35 -8.61
N LYS A 260 32.33 -6.22 -9.21
CA LYS A 260 33.21 -5.13 -9.61
C LYS A 260 33.54 -4.19 -8.45
N TYR A 261 32.55 -3.83 -7.66
CA TYR A 261 32.69 -2.82 -6.62
C TYR A 261 32.78 -3.36 -5.21
N GLY A 262 32.44 -4.64 -4.99
CA GLY A 262 32.38 -5.25 -3.65
C GLY A 262 31.20 -4.76 -2.82
N ALA A 263 30.13 -4.32 -3.47
CA ALA A 263 28.98 -3.73 -2.79
C ALA A 263 28.25 -4.73 -1.89
N ILE A 264 27.85 -4.29 -0.72
CA ILE A 264 27.03 -5.02 0.25
C ILE A 264 25.57 -4.58 0.13
N THR A 265 24.64 -5.52 0.18
CA THR A 265 23.21 -5.27 0.03
C THR A 265 22.47 -5.34 1.35
N ILE A 266 21.59 -4.36 1.59
CA ILE A 266 20.66 -4.30 2.74
C ILE A 266 19.24 -4.30 2.17
N GLY A 267 18.48 -5.35 2.42
CA GLY A 267 17.11 -5.49 1.95
C GLY A 267 16.09 -5.14 3.02
N PHE A 268 15.05 -4.39 2.64
CA PHE A 268 13.99 -3.94 3.55
C PHE A 268 12.66 -4.59 3.22
N SER A 269 12.07 -5.31 4.19
CA SER A 269 10.76 -5.94 4.03
C SER A 269 10.11 -6.22 5.39
N GLY A 270 8.78 -6.14 5.49
CA GLY A 270 8.05 -6.66 6.65
C GLY A 270 8.24 -8.16 6.84
N TRP A 271 8.48 -8.90 5.77
CA TRP A 271 8.74 -10.34 5.77
C TRP A 271 10.15 -10.73 6.26
N ALA A 272 11.06 -9.77 6.45
CA ALA A 272 12.42 -10.05 6.92
C ALA A 272 12.44 -10.69 8.31
N GLN A 273 11.42 -10.49 9.12
CA GLN A 273 11.25 -11.07 10.45
C GLN A 273 10.92 -12.57 10.41
N SER A 274 10.29 -13.06 9.34
CA SER A 274 9.83 -14.43 9.26
C SER A 274 10.86 -15.34 8.59
N LYS A 275 11.26 -16.41 9.28
CA LYS A 275 12.14 -17.45 8.73
C LYS A 275 11.49 -18.26 7.59
N LYS A 276 10.16 -18.27 7.50
CA LYS A 276 9.40 -18.99 6.46
C LYS A 276 9.47 -18.30 5.10
N PHE A 277 9.63 -16.97 5.09
CA PHE A 277 9.67 -16.20 3.84
C PHE A 277 11.14 -15.92 3.47
N SER A 278 11.54 -16.34 2.28
CA SER A 278 12.94 -16.34 1.80
C SER A 278 13.53 -14.95 1.50
N PHE A 279 12.99 -13.86 2.08
CA PHE A 279 13.49 -12.52 1.83
C PHE A 279 14.96 -12.35 2.23
N GLY A 280 15.38 -12.97 3.36
CA GLY A 280 16.77 -12.95 3.82
C GLY A 280 17.80 -13.61 2.89
N ARG A 281 17.35 -14.36 1.86
CA ARG A 281 18.24 -14.93 0.83
C ARG A 281 18.51 -13.99 -0.35
N ARG A 282 17.90 -12.80 -0.37
CA ARG A 282 18.02 -11.84 -1.47
C ARG A 282 19.06 -10.75 -1.19
N ALA A 283 19.45 -10.56 0.06
CA ALA A 283 20.39 -9.52 0.48
C ALA A 283 21.41 -10.08 1.48
N ASP A 284 22.52 -9.38 1.65
CA ASP A 284 23.54 -9.73 2.65
C ASP A 284 23.03 -9.42 4.07
N TYR A 285 22.27 -8.34 4.23
CA TYR A 285 21.55 -7.99 5.46
C TYR A 285 20.08 -7.79 5.17
N SER A 286 19.22 -8.16 6.11
CA SER A 286 17.77 -7.99 6.03
C SER A 286 17.27 -7.16 7.20
N VAL A 287 16.47 -6.14 6.91
CA VAL A 287 15.91 -5.21 7.89
C VAL A 287 14.39 -5.29 7.83
N THR A 288 13.78 -5.48 9.01
CA THR A 288 12.31 -5.50 9.14
C THR A 288 11.77 -4.08 9.02
N MET A 289 11.13 -3.78 7.89
CA MET A 289 10.48 -2.50 7.63
C MET A 289 9.32 -2.71 6.66
N SER A 290 8.12 -2.35 7.07
CA SER A 290 6.89 -2.55 6.27
C SER A 290 6.20 -1.24 5.96
N ASP A 291 5.51 -1.20 4.81
CA ASP A 291 4.60 -0.13 4.39
C ASP A 291 3.14 -0.43 4.78
N HIS A 292 2.89 -1.61 5.36
CA HIS A 292 1.59 -2.04 5.90
C HIS A 292 1.57 -1.93 7.42
N CYS A 293 0.38 -1.96 7.99
CA CYS A 293 0.18 -2.14 9.43
C CYS A 293 0.83 -3.45 9.91
N ASP A 294 1.33 -3.44 11.14
CA ASP A 294 1.61 -4.65 11.88
C ASP A 294 0.34 -5.23 12.54
N PHE A 295 0.48 -6.37 13.22
CA PHE A 295 -0.65 -7.04 13.86
C PHE A 295 -1.40 -6.14 14.85
N ASN A 296 -0.67 -5.45 15.73
CA ASN A 296 -1.29 -4.60 16.75
C ASN A 296 -1.98 -3.38 16.11
N GLU A 297 -1.37 -2.79 15.10
CA GLU A 297 -1.94 -1.68 14.34
C GLU A 297 -3.20 -2.08 13.59
N LEU A 298 -3.25 -3.31 13.02
CA LEU A 298 -4.45 -3.86 12.39
C LEU A 298 -5.59 -4.02 13.42
N VAL A 299 -5.30 -4.58 14.59
CA VAL A 299 -6.29 -4.73 15.67
C VAL A 299 -6.81 -3.36 16.14
N ASP A 300 -5.90 -2.42 16.40
CA ASP A 300 -6.25 -1.05 16.82
C ASP A 300 -7.11 -0.32 15.78
N MET A 301 -6.78 -0.50 14.50
CA MET A 301 -7.55 0.06 13.38
C MET A 301 -8.98 -0.48 13.36
N VAL A 302 -9.14 -1.80 13.48
CA VAL A 302 -10.48 -2.44 13.52
C VAL A 302 -11.29 -1.90 14.70
N VAL A 303 -10.70 -1.82 15.88
CA VAL A 303 -11.39 -1.28 17.08
C VAL A 303 -11.79 0.19 16.85
N LYS A 304 -10.90 1.02 16.29
CA LYS A 304 -11.16 2.44 16.02
C LYS A 304 -12.25 2.67 14.96
N SER A 305 -12.42 1.76 14.02
CA SER A 305 -13.44 1.86 12.98
C SER A 305 -14.88 1.72 13.53
N GLY A 306 -15.02 1.11 14.70
CA GLY A 306 -16.33 0.83 15.31
C GLY A 306 -17.21 -0.11 14.46
N ALA A 307 -16.63 -0.88 13.54
CA ALA A 307 -17.37 -1.70 12.59
C ALA A 307 -18.16 -2.81 13.28
N GLU A 308 -19.42 -2.96 12.87
CA GLU A 308 -20.31 -4.06 13.29
C GLU A 308 -19.97 -5.38 12.56
N GLN A 309 -19.46 -5.27 11.32
CA GLN A 309 -19.01 -6.38 10.49
C GLN A 309 -17.63 -6.08 9.91
N VAL A 310 -16.71 -7.03 10.03
CA VAL A 310 -15.35 -6.95 9.43
C VAL A 310 -15.18 -8.06 8.41
N TYR A 311 -14.73 -7.70 7.21
CA TYR A 311 -14.28 -8.62 6.18
C TYR A 311 -12.76 -8.54 6.06
N THR A 312 -12.08 -9.67 6.21
CA THR A 312 -10.61 -9.77 6.07
C THR A 312 -10.25 -10.22 4.66
N ILE A 313 -9.28 -9.52 4.06
CA ILE A 313 -8.76 -9.79 2.72
C ILE A 313 -7.23 -9.74 2.74
N HIS A 314 -6.57 -10.34 1.78
CA HIS A 314 -5.10 -10.34 1.64
C HIS A 314 -4.34 -10.76 2.91
N GLY A 315 -3.42 -11.69 2.80
CA GLY A 315 -2.58 -12.16 3.91
C GLY A 315 -3.22 -13.25 4.76
N PHE A 316 -3.21 -13.11 6.08
CA PHE A 316 -3.65 -14.12 7.06
C PHE A 316 -5.15 -13.97 7.40
N VAL A 317 -5.99 -14.13 6.39
CA VAL A 317 -7.44 -13.79 6.47
C VAL A 317 -8.19 -14.61 7.52
N ASP A 318 -7.94 -15.93 7.60
CA ASP A 318 -8.61 -16.83 8.52
C ASP A 318 -8.14 -16.61 9.97
N GLU A 319 -6.82 -16.49 10.15
CA GLU A 319 -6.21 -16.33 11.45
C GLU A 319 -6.59 -14.98 12.07
N PHE A 320 -6.56 -13.91 11.27
CA PHE A 320 -6.91 -12.57 11.75
C PHE A 320 -8.40 -12.47 12.07
N ALA A 321 -9.29 -12.97 11.21
CA ALA A 321 -10.72 -13.04 11.50
C ALA A 321 -11.01 -13.87 12.77
N SER A 322 -10.35 -15.02 12.94
CA SER A 322 -10.47 -15.83 14.15
C SER A 322 -10.01 -15.09 15.40
N HIS A 323 -8.94 -14.28 15.31
CA HIS A 323 -8.46 -13.46 16.42
C HIS A 323 -9.49 -12.38 16.80
N LEU A 324 -10.04 -11.66 15.83
CA LEU A 324 -11.05 -10.63 16.04
C LEU A 324 -12.33 -11.22 16.67
N ASN A 325 -12.77 -12.39 16.22
CA ASN A 325 -13.93 -13.09 16.81
C ASN A 325 -13.72 -13.46 18.27
N LYS A 326 -12.51 -13.85 18.68
CA LYS A 326 -12.16 -14.09 20.10
C LYS A 326 -12.22 -12.81 20.95
N MET A 327 -12.07 -11.65 20.33
CA MET A 327 -12.24 -10.34 20.97
C MET A 327 -13.70 -9.88 21.00
N GLY A 328 -14.64 -10.66 20.45
CA GLY A 328 -16.05 -10.30 20.35
C GLY A 328 -16.40 -9.41 19.16
N ILE A 329 -15.49 -9.25 18.19
CA ILE A 329 -15.72 -8.48 16.96
C ILE A 329 -16.17 -9.45 15.88
N ASN A 330 -17.32 -9.17 15.24
CA ASN A 330 -17.84 -10.01 14.17
C ASN A 330 -16.98 -9.89 12.90
N ALA A 331 -16.15 -10.89 12.64
CA ALA A 331 -15.19 -10.89 11.54
C ALA A 331 -15.24 -12.20 10.75
N GLN A 332 -15.10 -12.09 9.42
CA GLN A 332 -15.01 -13.24 8.53
C GLN A 332 -14.12 -12.99 7.33
N PRO A 333 -13.42 -14.01 6.81
CA PRO A 333 -12.69 -13.92 5.56
C PRO A 333 -13.63 -13.66 4.39
N LEU A 334 -13.27 -12.73 3.50
CA LEU A 334 -13.98 -12.53 2.24
C LEU A 334 -13.41 -13.46 1.18
N LEU A 335 -13.90 -14.69 1.16
CA LEU A 335 -13.43 -15.74 0.25
C LEU A 335 -14.28 -15.78 -1.03
N LYS A 336 -13.68 -16.30 -2.12
CA LYS A 336 -14.42 -16.62 -3.34
C LYS A 336 -15.45 -17.70 -3.05
N ASN A 337 -16.71 -17.44 -3.41
CA ASN A 337 -17.77 -18.47 -3.30
C ASN A 337 -17.40 -19.69 -4.17
N SER A 338 -17.32 -20.85 -3.57
CA SER A 338 -17.04 -22.12 -4.26
C SER A 338 -18.08 -22.51 -5.31
N LEU A 339 -19.26 -21.89 -5.28
CA LEU A 339 -20.37 -22.15 -6.21
C LEU A 339 -20.23 -21.47 -7.58
N GLU A 340 -19.35 -20.47 -7.76
CA GLU A 340 -19.12 -19.81 -9.05
C GLU A 340 -18.19 -20.58 -10.00
N ASN A 341 -17.67 -21.75 -9.58
CA ASN A 341 -16.77 -22.58 -10.40
C ASN A 341 -17.51 -23.53 -11.38
N TRP A 342 -18.84 -23.48 -11.45
CA TRP A 342 -19.67 -24.40 -12.24
C TRP A 342 -20.54 -23.71 -13.29
N SER A 343 -20.21 -22.48 -13.70
CA SER A 343 -20.91 -21.81 -14.80
C SER A 343 -19.95 -21.35 -15.89
#